data_2360c4e32e2dfc5445d1c03424df35ca
#
_entry.id   2360c4e32e2dfc5445d1c03424df35ca
#
_cell.length_a   1.000
_cell.length_b   1.000
_cell.length_c   1.000
_cell.angle_alpha   90.00
_cell.angle_beta   90.00
_cell.angle_gamma   90.00
#
_symmetry.space_group_name_H-M   'P 1'
#
loop_
_entity.id
_entity.type
_entity.pdbx_description
1 polymer ?
#
loop_
_entity_poly.entity_id
_entity_poly.type
_entity_poly.pdbx_seq_one_letter_code
_entity_poly.pdbx_strand_id
1 'polypeptide(L)'
;MSTLRQLIGRFTLQLRGKNHIVGWNMTAEEVIAFFLRQRKTVLSFYGYSGMGYEDEKAMLEIARKVLSRYSPETMLVNIGVTSIGIGAIYPLAKSMGFTTTGIVTSLALDHSAGISEAVDYICFVKDNQWGGNLPNSDQLSPTSKAMAECSDILIGIGGGGISEAEMLAGKAQGKPVYFFPADMNHARAIQYAKRMGLPPPESFRGGNPNLFGK
;
A
#
# COMPACT_ATOMS: atom_id res chain seq x y z
N MET A 1 -6.64 -27.62 15.50
CA MET A 1 -6.89 -26.48 16.42
C MET A 1 -5.64 -25.99 17.19
N SER A 2 -4.48 -26.61 17.00
CA SER A 2 -3.23 -26.28 17.74
C SER A 2 -2.41 -25.13 17.12
N THR A 3 -2.45 -24.93 15.82
CA THR A 3 -1.57 -24.00 15.08
C THR A 3 -1.94 -22.52 15.23
N LEU A 4 -3.22 -22.21 15.40
CA LEU A 4 -3.67 -20.82 15.55
C LEU A 4 -3.35 -20.22 16.94
N ARG A 5 -3.29 -21.05 17.99
CA ARG A 5 -2.93 -20.59 19.36
C ARG A 5 -1.45 -20.30 19.55
N GLN A 6 -0.56 -20.93 18.78
CA GLN A 6 0.89 -20.67 18.85
C GLN A 6 1.33 -19.38 18.15
N LEU A 7 0.54 -18.90 17.18
CA LEU A 7 0.77 -17.61 16.49
C LEU A 7 0.41 -16.39 17.36
N ILE A 8 -0.37 -16.58 18.41
CA ILE A 8 -0.93 -15.48 19.23
C ILE A 8 0.11 -14.81 20.15
N GLY A 9 1.25 -15.42 20.39
CA GLY A 9 2.22 -15.00 21.42
C GLY A 9 3.47 -14.24 20.95
N ARG A 10 3.66 -13.94 19.66
CA ARG A 10 4.96 -13.51 19.12
C ARG A 10 5.08 -12.08 18.62
N PHE A 11 4.10 -11.22 18.85
CA PHE A 11 4.25 -9.82 18.38
C PHE A 11 4.88 -8.96 19.46
N THR A 12 6.18 -8.72 19.32
CA THR A 12 6.89 -7.71 20.11
C THR A 12 6.76 -6.39 19.35
N LEU A 13 5.91 -5.48 19.84
CA LEU A 13 5.88 -4.11 19.34
C LEU A 13 7.21 -3.43 19.67
N GLN A 14 8.03 -3.18 18.66
CA GLN A 14 9.22 -2.37 18.79
C GLN A 14 8.94 -0.97 18.28
N LEU A 15 9.33 0.05 19.04
CA LEU A 15 9.26 1.44 18.61
C LEU A 15 10.44 1.77 17.72
N ARG A 16 10.17 2.38 16.57
CA ARG A 16 11.15 3.03 15.71
C ARG A 16 10.71 4.46 15.49
N GLY A 17 11.27 5.39 16.26
CA GLY A 17 10.73 6.74 16.33
C GLY A 17 9.30 6.74 16.87
N LYS A 18 8.33 7.21 16.07
CA LYS A 18 6.90 7.21 16.42
C LYS A 18 6.13 5.98 15.93
N ASN A 19 6.77 5.10 15.15
CA ASN A 19 6.13 3.94 14.55
C ASN A 19 6.18 2.73 15.49
N HIS A 20 5.12 1.93 15.52
CA HIS A 20 5.10 0.61 16.16
C HIS A 20 5.40 -0.46 15.10
N ILE A 21 6.52 -1.14 15.23
CA ILE A 21 6.85 -2.29 14.37
C ILE A 21 6.10 -3.50 14.89
N VAL A 22 5.20 -4.05 14.08
CA VAL A 22 4.42 -5.25 14.41
C VAL A 22 5.30 -6.49 14.32
N GLY A 23 6.13 -6.57 13.31
CA GLY A 23 7.07 -7.69 13.13
C GLY A 23 8.00 -7.48 11.95
N TRP A 24 9.10 -8.23 11.99
CA TRP A 24 10.14 -8.29 10.98
C TRP A 24 10.06 -9.63 10.25
N ASN A 25 10.25 -9.63 8.94
CA ASN A 25 10.23 -10.86 8.14
C ASN A 25 8.97 -11.71 8.36
N MET A 26 7.82 -11.04 8.50
CA MET A 26 6.53 -11.70 8.68
C MET A 26 6.12 -12.45 7.42
N THR A 27 5.43 -13.55 7.58
CA THR A 27 4.70 -14.17 6.47
C THR A 27 3.43 -13.38 6.14
N ALA A 28 2.86 -13.57 4.96
CA ALA A 28 1.59 -12.94 4.61
C ALA A 28 0.47 -13.32 5.60
N GLU A 29 0.43 -14.58 6.04
CA GLU A 29 -0.53 -15.12 7.00
C GLU A 29 -0.40 -14.46 8.39
N GLU A 30 0.82 -14.18 8.84
CA GLU A 30 1.06 -13.45 10.10
C GLU A 30 0.56 -12.01 10.03
N VAL A 31 0.77 -11.35 8.89
CA VAL A 31 0.23 -9.99 8.64
C VAL A 31 -1.29 -10.02 8.65
N ILE A 32 -1.91 -10.92 7.91
CA ILE A 32 -3.38 -11.09 7.88
C ILE A 32 -3.93 -11.33 9.29
N ALA A 33 -3.28 -12.19 10.07
CA ALA A 33 -3.67 -12.45 11.46
C ALA A 33 -3.56 -11.21 12.36
N PHE A 34 -2.60 -10.31 12.11
CA PHE A 34 -2.52 -9.03 12.80
C PHE A 34 -3.71 -8.13 12.45
N PHE A 35 -4.03 -7.96 11.17
CA PHE A 35 -5.12 -7.10 10.73
C PHE A 35 -6.50 -7.61 11.24
N LEU A 36 -6.75 -8.91 11.16
CA LEU A 36 -7.99 -9.52 11.68
C LEU A 36 -8.21 -9.22 13.17
N ARG A 37 -7.15 -9.14 13.98
CA ARG A 37 -7.26 -8.81 15.40
C ARG A 37 -7.61 -7.36 15.67
N GLN A 38 -7.39 -6.46 14.75
CA GLN A 38 -7.76 -5.05 14.91
C GLN A 38 -9.28 -4.87 14.92
N ARG A 39 -10.06 -5.81 14.37
CA ARG A 39 -11.53 -5.77 14.30
C ARG A 39 -12.06 -4.48 13.67
N LYS A 40 -11.31 -3.91 12.73
CA LYS A 40 -11.65 -2.72 11.97
C LYS A 40 -11.62 -3.06 10.47
N THR A 41 -12.44 -2.38 9.71
CA THR A 41 -12.42 -2.46 8.25
C THR A 41 -11.15 -1.77 7.71
N VAL A 42 -10.48 -2.39 6.77
CA VAL A 42 -9.22 -1.90 6.20
C VAL A 42 -9.47 -1.22 4.87
N LEU A 43 -9.28 0.10 4.85
CA LEU A 43 -9.31 0.94 3.66
C LEU A 43 -7.88 1.10 3.15
N SER A 44 -7.55 0.44 2.05
CA SER A 44 -6.20 0.50 1.48
C SER A 44 -6.12 1.43 0.29
N PHE A 45 -5.09 2.28 0.27
CA PHE A 45 -4.79 3.14 -0.86
C PHE A 45 -3.61 2.59 -1.67
N TYR A 46 -3.77 2.58 -2.98
CA TYR A 46 -2.82 2.12 -3.99
C TYR A 46 -2.49 3.25 -4.94
N GLY A 47 -1.23 3.36 -5.35
CA GLY A 47 -0.82 4.45 -6.24
C GLY A 47 0.69 4.50 -6.48
N TYR A 48 1.17 5.63 -6.97
CA TYR A 48 2.61 5.84 -7.17
C TYR A 48 3.30 6.12 -5.85
N SER A 49 4.40 5.42 -5.58
CA SER A 49 5.30 5.70 -4.46
C SER A 49 6.44 6.64 -4.90
N GLY A 50 7.64 6.12 -5.16
CA GLY A 50 8.83 6.91 -5.52
C GLY A 50 8.68 7.81 -6.74
N MET A 51 7.81 7.46 -7.68
CA MET A 51 7.53 8.28 -8.85
C MET A 51 6.75 9.55 -8.51
N GLY A 52 5.89 9.51 -7.48
CA GLY A 52 5.04 10.63 -7.09
C GLY A 52 3.95 10.95 -8.12
N TYR A 53 3.25 12.04 -7.90
CA TYR A 53 2.15 12.52 -8.74
C TYR A 53 2.53 13.81 -9.45
N GLU A 54 1.99 14.05 -10.63
CA GLU A 54 2.09 15.35 -11.30
C GLU A 54 1.29 16.39 -10.54
N ASP A 55 0.08 16.05 -10.10
CA ASP A 55 -0.76 16.87 -9.24
C ASP A 55 -1.04 16.15 -7.90
N GLU A 56 -0.12 16.32 -6.94
CA GLU A 56 -0.25 15.76 -5.60
C GLU A 56 -1.44 16.37 -4.83
N LYS A 57 -1.80 17.63 -5.11
CA LYS A 57 -2.95 18.27 -4.46
C LYS A 57 -4.25 17.61 -4.89
N ALA A 58 -4.43 17.38 -6.19
CA ALA A 58 -5.60 16.67 -6.71
C ALA A 58 -5.69 15.25 -6.14
N MET A 59 -4.56 14.54 -6.03
CA MET A 59 -4.50 13.22 -5.40
C MET A 59 -4.98 13.28 -3.94
N LEU A 60 -4.48 14.25 -3.15
CA LEU A 60 -4.88 14.43 -1.75
C LEU A 60 -6.35 14.85 -1.60
N GLU A 61 -6.90 15.61 -2.54
CA GLU A 61 -8.33 15.94 -2.55
C GLU A 61 -9.21 14.71 -2.79
N ILE A 62 -8.81 13.82 -3.71
CA ILE A 62 -9.48 12.53 -3.91
C ILE A 62 -9.44 11.72 -2.62
N ALA A 63 -8.26 11.58 -2.02
CA ALA A 63 -8.09 10.84 -0.78
C ALA A 63 -8.96 11.42 0.35
N ARG A 64 -9.00 12.75 0.51
CA ARG A 64 -9.84 13.44 1.50
C ARG A 64 -11.32 13.14 1.29
N LYS A 65 -11.81 13.22 0.05
CA LYS A 65 -13.21 12.91 -0.30
C LYS A 65 -13.56 11.44 -0.01
N VAL A 66 -12.62 10.52 -0.21
CA VAL A 66 -12.81 9.12 0.14
C VAL A 66 -12.85 8.96 1.66
N LEU A 67 -11.83 9.45 2.38
CA LEU A 67 -11.71 9.33 3.83
C LEU A 67 -12.92 9.92 4.57
N SER A 68 -13.46 11.05 4.10
CA SER A 68 -14.62 11.71 4.72
C SER A 68 -15.92 10.91 4.69
N ARG A 69 -15.96 9.79 3.93
CA ARG A 69 -17.12 8.88 3.88
C ARG A 69 -17.09 7.80 4.98
N TYR A 70 -15.99 7.72 5.73
CA TYR A 70 -15.76 6.65 6.69
C TYR A 70 -15.46 7.19 8.09
N SER A 71 -15.76 6.40 9.11
CA SER A 71 -15.44 6.75 10.50
C SER A 71 -14.05 6.23 10.88
N PRO A 72 -13.16 7.08 11.44
CA PRO A 72 -11.85 6.66 11.92
C PRO A 72 -11.92 5.66 13.08
N GLU A 73 -13.06 5.58 13.77
CA GLU A 73 -13.25 4.63 14.87
C GLU A 73 -13.35 3.18 14.38
N THR A 74 -13.94 2.98 13.18
CA THR A 74 -14.22 1.64 12.63
C THR A 74 -13.29 1.24 11.50
N MET A 75 -12.44 2.18 11.02
CA MET A 75 -11.58 1.96 9.88
C MET A 75 -10.09 2.05 10.24
N LEU A 76 -9.28 1.29 9.50
CA LEU A 76 -7.83 1.47 9.38
C LEU A 76 -7.49 2.00 7.99
N VAL A 77 -6.54 2.90 7.90
CA VAL A 77 -5.95 3.31 6.60
C VAL A 77 -4.66 2.56 6.39
N ASN A 78 -4.57 1.78 5.30
CA ASN A 78 -3.39 0.98 4.97
C ASN A 78 -2.79 1.40 3.64
N ILE A 79 -1.46 1.53 3.57
CA ILE A 79 -0.69 1.85 2.36
C ILE A 79 0.68 1.13 2.46
N GLY A 80 1.47 1.12 1.40
CA GLY A 80 2.89 0.75 1.49
C GLY A 80 3.70 1.87 2.17
N VAL A 81 4.37 1.66 3.24
CA VAL A 81 4.98 2.61 4.22
C VAL A 81 5.74 3.83 3.67
N THR A 82 5.70 4.10 2.37
CA THR A 82 6.39 5.23 1.73
C THR A 82 6.00 6.58 2.32
N SER A 83 6.95 7.51 2.37
CA SER A 83 6.71 8.90 2.82
C SER A 83 6.33 9.85 1.67
N ILE A 84 6.44 9.40 0.42
CA ILE A 84 6.20 10.21 -0.79
C ILE A 84 5.16 9.57 -1.69
N GLY A 85 4.64 10.33 -2.64
CA GLY A 85 3.60 9.88 -3.55
C GLY A 85 2.34 9.51 -2.80
N ILE A 86 1.83 8.27 -2.98
CA ILE A 86 0.62 7.81 -2.29
C ILE A 86 0.75 7.88 -0.76
N GLY A 87 1.97 7.83 -0.23
CA GLY A 87 2.24 7.95 1.21
C GLY A 87 1.93 9.32 1.80
N ALA A 88 1.81 10.37 0.97
CA ALA A 88 1.34 11.68 1.42
C ALA A 88 -0.08 11.65 2.02
N ILE A 89 -0.83 10.56 1.79
CA ILE A 89 -2.13 10.33 2.41
C ILE A 89 -2.01 10.03 3.92
N TYR A 90 -0.88 9.52 4.41
CA TYR A 90 -0.73 9.20 5.83
C TYR A 90 -0.90 10.40 6.76
N PRO A 91 -0.20 11.54 6.57
CA PRO A 91 -0.43 12.73 7.38
C PRO A 91 -1.87 13.24 7.29
N LEU A 92 -2.49 13.17 6.11
CA LEU A 92 -3.89 13.51 5.92
C LEU A 92 -4.82 12.61 6.75
N ALA A 93 -4.66 11.28 6.65
CA ALA A 93 -5.45 10.32 7.41
C ALA A 93 -5.30 10.54 8.93
N LYS A 94 -4.07 10.78 9.40
CA LYS A 94 -3.79 11.12 10.80
C LYS A 94 -4.51 12.40 11.24
N SER A 95 -4.49 13.45 10.42
CA SER A 95 -5.19 14.70 10.74
C SER A 95 -6.71 14.55 10.82
N MET A 96 -7.25 13.49 10.19
CA MET A 96 -8.68 13.11 10.22
C MET A 96 -8.99 12.07 11.32
N GLY A 97 -8.02 11.70 12.17
CA GLY A 97 -8.20 10.80 13.30
C GLY A 97 -8.05 9.31 12.99
N PHE A 98 -7.70 8.92 11.77
CA PHE A 98 -7.53 7.51 11.41
C PHE A 98 -6.27 6.90 12.03
N THR A 99 -6.39 5.65 12.45
CA THR A 99 -5.23 4.80 12.70
C THR A 99 -4.64 4.35 11.36
N THR A 100 -3.33 4.48 11.21
CA THR A 100 -2.62 4.20 9.96
C THR A 100 -1.77 2.93 10.10
N THR A 101 -1.76 2.13 9.06
CA THR A 101 -1.00 0.89 8.98
C THR A 101 -0.20 0.83 7.69
N GLY A 102 0.87 0.08 7.68
CA GLY A 102 1.67 -0.10 6.49
C GLY A 102 2.19 -1.53 6.36
N ILE A 103 2.09 -2.05 5.15
CA ILE A 103 2.66 -3.35 4.78
C ILE A 103 3.74 -3.10 3.74
N VAL A 104 4.94 -3.61 3.98
CA VAL A 104 6.08 -3.43 3.09
C VAL A 104 7.01 -4.63 3.15
N THR A 105 7.74 -4.87 2.08
CA THR A 105 8.81 -5.88 2.05
C THR A 105 9.91 -5.56 3.04
N SER A 106 10.56 -6.59 3.59
CA SER A 106 11.76 -6.43 4.44
C SER A 106 12.93 -5.77 3.72
N LEU A 107 12.95 -5.71 2.38
CA LEU A 107 13.94 -4.94 1.62
C LEU A 107 13.94 -3.45 1.98
N ALA A 108 12.80 -2.92 2.43
CA ALA A 108 12.69 -1.52 2.86
C ALA A 108 13.52 -1.17 4.10
N LEU A 109 14.03 -2.17 4.82
CA LEU A 109 14.89 -1.96 6.00
C LEU A 109 16.21 -1.28 5.64
N ASP A 110 16.76 -1.62 4.48
CA ASP A 110 17.97 -1.01 3.95
C ASP A 110 17.74 0.39 3.38
N HIS A 111 16.47 0.79 3.23
CA HIS A 111 16.02 2.06 2.65
C HIS A 111 15.15 2.87 3.63
N SER A 112 15.49 2.85 4.89
CA SER A 112 14.69 3.41 6.00
C SER A 112 14.33 4.90 5.88
N ALA A 113 15.07 5.68 5.10
CA ALA A 113 14.77 7.09 4.86
C ALA A 113 13.44 7.34 4.11
N GLY A 114 12.88 6.30 3.49
CA GLY A 114 11.59 6.38 2.77
C GLY A 114 10.35 6.04 3.61
N ILE A 115 10.52 5.67 4.89
CA ILE A 115 9.40 5.27 5.76
C ILE A 115 8.72 6.52 6.32
N SER A 116 7.40 6.60 6.18
CA SER A 116 6.59 7.69 6.71
C SER A 116 6.52 7.65 8.23
N GLU A 117 6.79 8.79 8.90
CA GLU A 117 6.61 8.92 10.35
C GLU A 117 5.12 8.94 10.77
N ALA A 118 4.20 9.09 9.82
CA ALA A 118 2.77 9.13 10.07
C ALA A 118 2.11 7.74 9.99
N VAL A 119 2.89 6.66 9.95
CA VAL A 119 2.39 5.28 10.05
C VAL A 119 2.41 4.84 11.51
N ASP A 120 1.27 4.38 12.03
CA ASP A 120 1.21 3.90 13.42
C ASP A 120 1.78 2.48 13.53
N TYR A 121 1.40 1.56 12.64
CA TYR A 121 1.80 0.15 12.71
C TYR A 121 2.41 -0.31 11.39
N ILE A 122 3.60 -0.89 11.44
CA ILE A 122 4.34 -1.36 10.26
C ILE A 122 4.54 -2.88 10.34
N CYS A 123 4.15 -3.57 9.27
CA CYS A 123 4.42 -4.99 9.05
C CYS A 123 5.49 -5.13 7.96
N PHE A 124 6.67 -5.65 8.31
CA PHE A 124 7.71 -5.99 7.34
C PHE A 124 7.56 -7.44 6.90
N VAL A 125 7.19 -7.64 5.64
CA VAL A 125 6.96 -8.96 5.04
C VAL A 125 8.27 -9.54 4.52
N LYS A 126 8.52 -10.81 4.79
CA LYS A 126 9.62 -11.54 4.20
C LYS A 126 9.36 -11.74 2.70
N ASP A 127 9.99 -10.92 1.89
CA ASP A 127 9.85 -10.91 0.44
C ASP A 127 11.17 -10.50 -0.21
N ASN A 128 11.50 -11.09 -1.35
CA ASN A 128 12.69 -10.77 -2.14
C ASN A 128 12.39 -9.75 -3.25
N GLN A 129 11.18 -9.20 -3.28
CA GLN A 129 10.69 -8.24 -4.25
C GLN A 129 10.01 -7.06 -3.55
N TRP A 130 9.82 -5.98 -4.28
CA TRP A 130 9.08 -4.80 -3.80
C TRP A 130 7.55 -4.95 -3.85
N GLY A 131 7.07 -6.11 -4.27
CA GLY A 131 5.66 -6.41 -4.50
C GLY A 131 5.39 -6.80 -5.96
N GLY A 132 4.11 -6.89 -6.33
CA GLY A 132 3.66 -7.33 -7.65
C GLY A 132 3.60 -8.85 -7.76
N ASN A 133 3.66 -9.35 -8.98
CA ASN A 133 3.66 -10.78 -9.25
C ASN A 133 5.05 -11.39 -9.08
N LEU A 134 5.10 -12.65 -8.72
CA LEU A 134 6.33 -13.45 -8.76
C LEU A 134 6.86 -13.52 -10.22
N PRO A 135 8.20 -13.60 -10.42
CA PRO A 135 8.76 -13.70 -11.76
C PRO A 135 8.15 -14.85 -12.55
N ASN A 136 7.73 -14.57 -13.79
CA ASN A 136 7.10 -15.53 -14.71
C ASN A 136 5.87 -16.24 -14.15
N SER A 137 5.09 -15.56 -13.31
CA SER A 137 3.90 -16.11 -12.66
C SER A 137 2.84 -15.03 -12.49
N ASP A 138 1.56 -15.44 -12.50
CA ASP A 138 0.43 -14.58 -12.12
C ASP A 138 0.17 -14.56 -10.60
N GLN A 139 0.99 -15.27 -9.84
CA GLN A 139 0.89 -15.29 -8.38
C GLN A 139 1.50 -14.04 -7.78
N LEU A 140 0.80 -13.42 -6.84
CA LEU A 140 1.33 -12.29 -6.10
C LEU A 140 2.53 -12.70 -5.23
N SER A 141 3.49 -11.80 -5.13
CA SER A 141 4.56 -11.90 -4.13
C SER A 141 3.99 -11.86 -2.71
N PRO A 142 4.72 -12.34 -1.69
CA PRO A 142 4.24 -12.33 -0.31
C PRO A 142 3.74 -10.97 0.18
N THR A 143 4.42 -9.88 -0.18
CA THR A 143 4.03 -8.51 0.19
C THR A 143 2.72 -8.12 -0.46
N SER A 144 2.60 -8.31 -1.77
CA SER A 144 1.37 -7.97 -2.51
C SER A 144 0.20 -8.87 -2.14
N LYS A 145 0.46 -10.15 -1.83
CA LYS A 145 -0.55 -11.04 -1.26
C LYS A 145 -1.10 -10.48 0.05
N ALA A 146 -0.21 -10.10 0.99
CA ALA A 146 -0.62 -9.51 2.25
C ALA A 146 -1.41 -8.20 2.05
N MET A 147 -0.94 -7.33 1.15
CA MET A 147 -1.63 -6.08 0.80
C MET A 147 -3.05 -6.34 0.29
N ALA A 148 -3.23 -7.22 -0.69
CA ALA A 148 -4.52 -7.52 -1.29
C ALA A 148 -5.46 -8.23 -0.29
N GLU A 149 -4.96 -9.21 0.47
CA GLU A 149 -5.78 -9.99 1.40
C GLU A 149 -6.21 -9.22 2.65
N CYS A 150 -5.35 -8.32 3.18
CA CYS A 150 -5.70 -7.47 4.32
C CYS A 150 -6.68 -6.35 3.98
N SER A 151 -6.82 -5.99 2.73
CA SER A 151 -7.70 -4.90 2.29
C SER A 151 -9.15 -5.34 2.22
N ASP A 152 -10.07 -4.59 2.84
CA ASP A 152 -11.51 -4.79 2.68
C ASP A 152 -12.08 -3.89 1.58
N ILE A 153 -11.52 -2.68 1.43
CA ILE A 153 -11.88 -1.71 0.39
C ILE A 153 -10.57 -1.21 -0.24
N LEU A 154 -10.47 -1.28 -1.57
CA LEU A 154 -9.30 -0.90 -2.31
C LEU A 154 -9.55 0.40 -3.10
N ILE A 155 -8.72 1.40 -2.88
CA ILE A 155 -8.78 2.71 -3.53
C ILE A 155 -7.49 2.92 -4.33
N GLY A 156 -7.58 2.86 -5.64
CA GLY A 156 -6.48 3.20 -6.54
C GLY A 156 -6.54 4.68 -6.94
N ILE A 157 -5.42 5.39 -6.81
CA ILE A 157 -5.26 6.73 -7.38
C ILE A 157 -4.03 6.69 -8.28
N GLY A 158 -4.23 6.51 -9.59
CA GLY A 158 -3.14 6.13 -10.48
C GLY A 158 -2.47 4.85 -10.03
N GLY A 159 -1.17 4.72 -10.27
CA GLY A 159 -0.37 3.58 -9.84
C GLY A 159 0.25 2.81 -10.99
N GLY A 160 1.32 2.06 -10.71
CA GLY A 160 2.01 1.20 -11.66
C GLY A 160 1.55 -0.27 -11.56
N GLY A 161 2.30 -1.17 -12.20
CA GLY A 161 1.95 -2.59 -12.31
C GLY A 161 1.78 -3.31 -10.97
N ILE A 162 2.50 -2.94 -9.91
CA ILE A 162 2.32 -3.51 -8.57
C ILE A 162 0.93 -3.19 -8.04
N SER A 163 0.56 -1.90 -8.04
CA SER A 163 -0.77 -1.45 -7.59
C SER A 163 -1.89 -2.07 -8.41
N GLU A 164 -1.69 -2.22 -9.71
CA GLU A 164 -2.64 -2.86 -10.61
C GLU A 164 -2.85 -4.34 -10.27
N ALA A 165 -1.76 -5.10 -10.09
CA ALA A 165 -1.82 -6.52 -9.72
C ALA A 165 -2.56 -6.74 -8.38
N GLU A 166 -2.27 -5.91 -7.37
CA GLU A 166 -2.91 -5.96 -6.05
C GLU A 166 -4.41 -5.64 -6.12
N MET A 167 -4.79 -4.61 -6.87
CA MET A 167 -6.20 -4.25 -7.05
C MET A 167 -6.97 -5.29 -7.86
N LEU A 168 -6.37 -5.89 -8.89
CA LEU A 168 -6.98 -6.98 -9.65
C LEU A 168 -7.20 -8.20 -8.77
N ALA A 169 -6.24 -8.54 -7.91
CA ALA A 169 -6.41 -9.63 -6.94
C ALA A 169 -7.54 -9.35 -5.95
N GLY A 170 -7.65 -8.12 -5.43
CA GLY A 170 -8.77 -7.72 -4.59
C GLY A 170 -10.12 -7.82 -5.32
N LYS A 171 -10.18 -7.38 -6.58
CA LYS A 171 -11.38 -7.53 -7.42
C LYS A 171 -11.76 -8.99 -7.65
N ALA A 172 -10.78 -9.86 -7.93
CA ALA A 172 -11.01 -11.30 -8.09
C ALA A 172 -11.55 -11.97 -6.81
N GLN A 173 -11.23 -11.40 -5.63
CA GLN A 173 -11.77 -11.81 -4.33
C GLN A 173 -13.17 -11.21 -4.03
N GLY A 174 -13.78 -10.48 -4.97
CA GLY A 174 -15.09 -9.85 -4.80
C GLY A 174 -15.09 -8.60 -3.92
N LYS A 175 -13.93 -8.02 -3.63
CA LYS A 175 -13.81 -6.82 -2.79
C LYS A 175 -14.18 -5.56 -3.58
N PRO A 176 -14.73 -4.51 -2.91
CA PRO A 176 -14.93 -3.20 -3.53
C PRO A 176 -13.60 -2.58 -3.96
N VAL A 177 -13.48 -2.27 -5.24
CA VAL A 177 -12.32 -1.60 -5.83
C VAL A 177 -12.78 -0.33 -6.54
N TYR A 178 -12.20 0.80 -6.17
CA TYR A 178 -12.47 2.10 -6.78
C TYR A 178 -11.16 2.64 -7.36
N PHE A 179 -11.19 3.09 -8.60
CA PHE A 179 -10.02 3.62 -9.29
C PHE A 179 -10.23 5.04 -9.78
N PHE A 180 -9.28 5.92 -9.46
CA PHE A 180 -9.23 7.31 -9.88
C PHE A 180 -7.98 7.51 -10.76
N PRO A 181 -8.14 7.81 -12.04
CA PRO A 181 -6.99 8.08 -12.92
C PRO A 181 -6.20 9.29 -12.42
N ALA A 182 -4.88 9.15 -12.38
CA ALA A 182 -3.95 10.23 -12.03
C ALA A 182 -2.62 9.99 -12.76
N ASP A 183 -1.95 11.08 -13.13
CA ASP A 183 -0.65 10.99 -13.80
C ASP A 183 0.48 10.88 -12.76
N MET A 184 1.47 10.03 -13.07
CA MET A 184 2.75 10.07 -12.36
C MET A 184 3.48 11.38 -12.67
N ASN A 185 4.42 11.77 -11.83
CA ASN A 185 5.21 12.98 -12.07
C ASN A 185 6.02 12.85 -13.37
N HIS A 186 5.73 13.72 -14.33
CA HIS A 186 6.25 13.66 -15.68
C HIS A 186 7.79 13.78 -15.70
N ALA A 187 8.33 14.75 -14.97
CA ALA A 187 9.78 14.99 -14.93
C ALA A 187 10.53 13.78 -14.36
N ARG A 188 10.02 13.18 -13.28
CA ARG A 188 10.62 11.98 -12.67
C ARG A 188 10.52 10.77 -13.59
N ALA A 189 9.40 10.59 -14.29
CA ALA A 189 9.21 9.50 -15.24
C ALA A 189 10.20 9.59 -16.41
N ILE A 190 10.38 10.78 -16.97
CA ILE A 190 11.36 11.04 -18.04
C ILE A 190 12.79 10.79 -17.55
N GLN A 191 13.14 11.29 -16.36
CA GLN A 191 14.47 11.07 -15.77
C GLN A 191 14.73 9.58 -15.50
N TYR A 192 13.71 8.86 -15.00
CA TYR A 192 13.80 7.42 -14.77
C TYR A 192 14.06 6.67 -16.09
N ALA A 193 13.28 6.94 -17.14
CA ALA A 193 13.46 6.32 -18.44
C ALA A 193 14.88 6.57 -18.99
N LYS A 194 15.35 7.83 -18.92
CA LYS A 194 16.72 8.19 -19.34
C LYS A 194 17.79 7.42 -18.55
N ARG A 195 17.65 7.31 -17.23
CA ARG A 195 18.61 6.60 -16.36
C ARG A 195 18.65 5.10 -16.69
N MET A 196 17.51 4.52 -17.03
CA MET A 196 17.36 3.10 -17.33
C MET A 196 17.64 2.76 -18.81
N GLY A 197 17.99 3.75 -19.65
CA GLY A 197 18.19 3.54 -21.10
C GLY A 197 16.92 3.16 -21.84
N LEU A 198 15.74 3.53 -21.30
CA LEU A 198 14.44 3.28 -21.90
C LEU A 198 14.00 4.46 -22.78
N PRO A 199 13.13 4.23 -23.79
CA PRO A 199 12.52 5.32 -24.53
C PRO A 199 11.70 6.23 -23.59
N PRO A 200 11.49 7.50 -23.97
CA PRO A 200 10.60 8.39 -23.21
C PRO A 200 9.21 7.77 -23.05
N PRO A 201 8.55 8.00 -21.89
CA PRO A 201 7.19 7.50 -21.69
C PRO A 201 6.21 8.07 -22.73
N GLU A 202 5.42 7.22 -23.37
CA GLU A 202 4.32 7.64 -24.25
C GLU A 202 3.09 8.10 -23.48
N SER A 203 2.95 7.65 -22.22
CA SER A 203 1.88 8.02 -21.30
C SER A 203 2.41 8.11 -19.88
N PHE A 204 1.88 9.05 -19.11
CA PHE A 204 2.17 9.23 -17.71
C PHE A 204 1.08 8.65 -16.81
N ARG A 205 0.03 8.11 -17.40
CA ARG A 205 -1.03 7.39 -16.69
C ARG A 205 -0.62 5.95 -16.50
N GLY A 206 -0.59 5.53 -15.26
CA GLY A 206 -0.47 4.14 -14.91
C GLY A 206 -1.84 3.53 -14.61
N GLY A 207 -1.89 2.21 -14.70
CA GLY A 207 -3.11 1.45 -14.58
C GLY A 207 -4.05 1.60 -15.78
N ASN A 208 -4.83 0.58 -16.03
CA ASN A 208 -5.86 0.62 -17.07
C ASN A 208 -7.21 0.87 -16.39
N PRO A 209 -7.80 2.08 -16.54
CA PRO A 209 -9.09 2.39 -15.91
C PRO A 209 -10.22 1.44 -16.35
N ASN A 210 -10.07 0.81 -17.52
CA ASN A 210 -11.06 -0.16 -18.01
C ASN A 210 -11.05 -1.49 -17.23
N LEU A 211 -9.98 -1.80 -16.51
CA LEU A 211 -9.88 -3.02 -15.68
C LEU A 211 -10.74 -2.95 -14.41
N PHE A 212 -11.01 -1.74 -13.91
CA PHE A 212 -11.68 -1.56 -12.63
C PHE A 212 -13.16 -1.17 -12.74
N GLY A 213 -13.66 -0.97 -13.96
CA GLY A 213 -15.03 -0.53 -14.22
C GLY A 213 -15.24 0.97 -13.93
N LYS A 214 -16.32 1.53 -14.48
CA LYS A 214 -16.76 2.88 -14.13
C LYS A 214 -17.49 2.88 -12.81
#